data_fe46ea75cead26c369a84fd1522d4dd4
#
_entry.id   fe46ea75cead26c369a84fd1522d4dd4
#
_cell.length_a   1.000
_cell.length_b   1.000
_cell.length_c   1.000
_cell.angle_alpha   90.00
_cell.angle_beta   90.00
_cell.angle_gamma   90.00
#
_symmetry.space_group_name_H-M   'P 1'
#
loop_
_entity.id
_entity.type
_entity.pdbx_description
1 polymer ?
#
loop_
_entity_poly.entity_id
_entity_poly.type
_entity_poly.pdbx_seq_one_letter_code
_entity_poly.pdbx_strand_id
1 'polypeptide(L)'
;MLHHPKKMRIGILALQGAFAEHSHIIHGLGAEVVVIRLPSQLHDLDGLIIPGGESTTMSRLMADYQMIRPLQDLAKGGLPILGTCAGMILMAKSVPDFELQTLELMDITVRRNAFGSQVDSFEADLDVPDLGQTPFHAVFIRAPIIEASNSTVEVLARLPDGAAVAAKQGKLLAVAFHPELTPDVRFHRLFLDIVGSR
;
A
#
# COMPACT_ATOMS: atom_id res chain seq x y z
N MET A 1 -34.00 -3.01 18.49
CA MET A 1 -32.62 -2.49 18.55
C MET A 1 -32.07 -2.52 17.13
N LEU A 2 -31.85 -1.36 16.53
CA LEU A 2 -31.26 -1.27 15.19
C LEU A 2 -29.79 -1.66 15.33
N HIS A 3 -29.42 -2.83 14.80
CA HIS A 3 -28.02 -3.26 14.68
C HIS A 3 -27.37 -2.32 13.65
N HIS A 4 -26.67 -1.28 14.09
CA HIS A 4 -25.78 -0.54 13.20
C HIS A 4 -24.61 -1.49 12.86
N PRO A 5 -24.37 -1.78 11.58
CA PRO A 5 -23.23 -2.60 11.20
C PRO A 5 -21.95 -1.94 11.76
N LYS A 6 -21.12 -2.73 12.42
CA LYS A 6 -19.83 -2.27 12.94
C LYS A 6 -19.02 -1.68 11.76
N LYS A 7 -18.63 -0.40 11.84
CA LYS A 7 -17.78 0.22 10.82
C LYS A 7 -16.42 -0.50 10.79
N MET A 8 -15.89 -0.72 9.59
CA MET A 8 -14.52 -1.20 9.42
C MET A 8 -13.55 -0.22 10.05
N ARG A 9 -12.58 -0.70 10.84
CA ARG A 9 -11.52 0.09 11.47
C ARG A 9 -10.24 -0.06 10.68
N ILE A 10 -9.84 0.99 9.97
CA ILE A 10 -8.66 1.00 9.11
C ILE A 10 -7.55 1.79 9.78
N GLY A 11 -6.45 1.11 10.09
CA GLY A 11 -5.22 1.75 10.54
C GLY A 11 -4.51 2.44 9.38
N ILE A 12 -3.97 3.63 9.61
CA ILE A 12 -3.10 4.31 8.65
C ILE A 12 -1.79 4.63 9.33
N LEU A 13 -0.70 4.03 8.83
CA LEU A 13 0.63 4.23 9.39
C LEU A 13 1.07 5.68 9.16
N ALA A 14 1.24 6.45 10.24
CA ALA A 14 1.48 7.89 10.21
C ALA A 14 2.85 8.27 10.80
N LEU A 15 3.87 7.50 10.44
CA LEU A 15 5.25 7.81 10.81
C LEU A 15 5.81 8.92 9.93
N GLN A 16 5.48 8.88 8.62
CA GLN A 16 5.89 9.89 7.64
C GLN A 16 5.07 9.67 6.35
N GLY A 17 4.85 10.70 5.53
CA GLY A 17 4.24 10.60 4.20
C GLY A 17 2.74 10.95 4.14
N ALA A 18 2.04 10.44 3.14
CA ALA A 18 0.69 10.85 2.72
C ALA A 18 -0.44 10.21 3.56
N PHE A 19 -0.28 10.11 4.88
CA PHE A 19 -1.29 9.47 5.74
C PHE A 19 -2.57 10.30 5.89
N ALA A 20 -2.49 11.62 5.75
CA ALA A 20 -3.65 12.50 5.86
C ALA A 20 -4.61 12.34 4.68
N GLU A 21 -4.09 12.24 3.46
CA GLU A 21 -4.83 12.04 2.22
C GLU A 21 -5.57 10.69 2.25
N HIS A 22 -4.87 9.60 2.60
CA HIS A 22 -5.51 8.30 2.80
C HIS A 22 -6.60 8.34 3.88
N SER A 23 -6.35 9.03 5.01
CA SER A 23 -7.34 9.20 6.08
C SER A 23 -8.61 9.87 5.60
N HIS A 24 -8.48 10.92 4.80
CA HIS A 24 -9.61 11.64 4.22
C HIS A 24 -10.46 10.72 3.33
N ILE A 25 -9.81 9.97 2.42
CA ILE A 25 -10.52 9.06 1.50
C ILE A 25 -11.22 7.93 2.26
N ILE A 26 -10.53 7.25 3.16
CA ILE A 26 -11.08 6.13 3.94
C ILE A 26 -12.27 6.58 4.80
N HIS A 27 -12.16 7.76 5.43
CA HIS A 27 -13.28 8.36 6.17
C HIS A 27 -14.47 8.68 5.24
N GLY A 28 -14.19 9.25 4.05
CA GLY A 28 -15.20 9.54 3.02
C GLY A 28 -15.91 8.30 2.48
N LEU A 29 -15.24 7.14 2.50
CA LEU A 29 -15.81 5.84 2.14
C LEU A 29 -16.59 5.17 3.30
N GLY A 30 -16.70 5.84 4.45
CA GLY A 30 -17.55 5.42 5.57
C GLY A 30 -16.86 4.51 6.61
N ALA A 31 -15.57 4.23 6.47
CA ALA A 31 -14.81 3.48 7.46
C ALA A 31 -14.31 4.38 8.62
N GLU A 32 -14.02 3.77 9.77
CA GLU A 32 -13.35 4.42 10.89
C GLU A 32 -11.83 4.44 10.63
N VAL A 33 -11.20 5.59 10.81
CA VAL A 33 -9.74 5.75 10.64
C VAL A 33 -9.06 5.74 12.00
N VAL A 34 -8.00 4.93 12.12
CA VAL A 34 -7.10 4.90 13.28
C VAL A 34 -5.70 5.32 12.82
N VAL A 35 -5.24 6.47 13.27
CA VAL A 35 -3.88 6.98 12.95
C VAL A 35 -2.86 6.26 13.82
N ILE A 36 -1.95 5.52 13.18
CA ILE A 36 -0.98 4.62 13.84
C ILE A 36 0.40 5.28 13.88
N ARG A 37 0.92 5.53 15.07
CA ARG A 37 2.28 6.03 15.33
C ARG A 37 3.06 5.14 16.28
N LEU A 38 2.38 4.32 17.10
CA LEU A 38 2.97 3.47 18.11
C LEU A 38 2.40 2.04 18.03
N PRO A 39 3.17 1.03 18.42
CA PRO A 39 2.70 -0.37 18.42
C PRO A 39 1.40 -0.59 19.20
N SER A 40 1.22 0.16 20.31
CA SER A 40 0.02 0.08 21.14
C SER A 40 -1.29 0.46 20.44
N GLN A 41 -1.23 1.06 19.24
CA GLN A 41 -2.39 1.45 18.45
C GLN A 41 -2.79 0.40 17.40
N LEU A 42 -2.02 -0.68 17.27
CA LEU A 42 -2.20 -1.74 16.25
C LEU A 42 -3.26 -2.80 16.63
N HIS A 43 -4.11 -2.54 17.61
CA HIS A 43 -5.14 -3.48 18.05
C HIS A 43 -6.50 -3.20 17.40
N ASP A 44 -7.31 -4.24 17.26
CA ASP A 44 -8.70 -4.17 16.77
C ASP A 44 -8.84 -3.51 15.39
N LEU A 45 -7.86 -3.68 14.51
CA LEU A 45 -7.89 -3.22 13.13
C LEU A 45 -8.51 -4.29 12.22
N ASP A 46 -9.33 -3.85 11.27
CA ASP A 46 -9.85 -4.70 10.20
C ASP A 46 -8.94 -4.65 8.95
N GLY A 47 -8.13 -3.61 8.79
CA GLY A 47 -7.12 -3.44 7.73
C GLY A 47 -6.11 -2.35 8.05
N LEU A 48 -5.01 -2.28 7.29
CA LEU A 48 -3.94 -1.30 7.47
C LEU A 48 -3.50 -0.70 6.13
N ILE A 49 -3.23 0.60 6.10
CA ILE A 49 -2.58 1.29 4.97
C ILE A 49 -1.18 1.73 5.38
N ILE A 50 -0.18 1.38 4.57
CA ILE A 50 1.20 1.89 4.65
C ILE A 50 1.36 2.89 3.51
N PRO A 51 1.35 4.21 3.80
CA PRO A 51 1.29 5.24 2.78
C PRO A 51 2.60 5.42 2.02
N GLY A 52 2.54 6.18 0.92
CA GLY A 52 3.71 6.75 0.26
C GLY A 52 4.43 7.75 1.15
N GLY A 53 5.75 7.90 0.89
CA GLY A 53 6.63 8.77 1.64
C GLY A 53 8.09 8.53 1.26
N GLU A 54 9.03 8.80 2.17
CA GLU A 54 10.44 8.46 1.97
C GLU A 54 10.74 7.13 2.68
N SER A 55 11.00 6.07 1.89
CA SER A 55 11.09 4.69 2.38
C SER A 55 12.21 4.46 3.39
N THR A 56 13.34 5.16 3.26
CA THR A 56 14.47 5.03 4.21
C THR A 56 14.10 5.61 5.58
N THR A 57 13.50 6.80 5.59
CA THR A 57 13.01 7.44 6.81
C THR A 57 11.92 6.59 7.47
N MET A 58 10.97 6.08 6.69
CA MET A 58 9.90 5.23 7.22
C MET A 58 10.44 3.94 7.81
N SER A 59 11.37 3.25 7.11
CA SER A 59 12.04 2.04 7.61
C SER A 59 12.74 2.29 8.94
N ARG A 60 13.54 3.37 9.02
CA ARG A 60 14.22 3.76 10.25
C ARG A 60 13.24 4.04 11.39
N LEU A 61 12.18 4.83 11.15
CA LEU A 61 11.16 5.12 12.15
C LEU A 61 10.43 3.85 12.61
N MET A 62 10.13 2.92 11.70
CA MET A 62 9.55 1.62 12.08
C MET A 62 10.47 0.82 12.99
N ALA A 63 11.80 0.86 12.75
CA ALA A 63 12.77 0.21 13.63
C ALA A 63 12.86 0.92 15.00
N ASP A 64 13.01 2.23 15.00
CA ASP A 64 13.14 3.06 16.22
C ASP A 64 11.92 2.92 17.14
N TYR A 65 10.71 2.85 16.57
CA TYR A 65 9.45 2.67 17.31
C TYR A 65 9.05 1.21 17.51
N GLN A 66 9.92 0.25 17.14
CA GLN A 66 9.67 -1.19 17.29
C GLN A 66 8.38 -1.68 16.58
N MET A 67 8.06 -1.09 15.43
CA MET A 67 6.84 -1.39 14.65
C MET A 67 6.99 -2.63 13.76
N ILE A 68 8.21 -3.00 13.36
CA ILE A 68 8.46 -4.03 12.35
C ILE A 68 7.83 -5.36 12.73
N ARG A 69 8.16 -5.89 13.90
CA ARG A 69 7.63 -7.20 14.36
C ARG A 69 6.11 -7.20 14.52
N PRO A 70 5.50 -6.20 15.19
CA PRO A 70 4.04 -6.10 15.28
C PRO A 70 3.33 -6.07 13.91
N LEU A 71 3.87 -5.34 12.93
CA LEU A 71 3.31 -5.27 11.58
C LEU A 71 3.43 -6.61 10.85
N GLN A 72 4.58 -7.30 10.97
CA GLN A 72 4.76 -8.65 10.43
C GLN A 72 3.79 -9.65 11.05
N ASP A 73 3.58 -9.60 12.36
CA ASP A 73 2.69 -10.52 13.06
C ASP A 73 1.22 -10.30 12.67
N LEU A 74 0.79 -9.04 12.46
CA LEU A 74 -0.55 -8.72 11.94
C LEU A 74 -0.75 -9.26 10.52
N ALA A 75 0.23 -9.08 9.63
CA ALA A 75 0.16 -9.59 8.26
C ALA A 75 0.09 -11.13 8.24
N LYS A 76 0.91 -11.81 9.06
CA LYS A 76 0.86 -13.28 9.23
C LYS A 76 -0.47 -13.74 9.81
N GLY A 77 -1.10 -12.93 10.65
CA GLY A 77 -2.46 -13.14 11.17
C GLY A 77 -3.56 -12.93 10.13
N GLY A 78 -3.22 -12.54 8.89
CA GLY A 78 -4.14 -12.35 7.79
C GLY A 78 -4.81 -10.98 7.75
N LEU A 79 -4.26 -9.97 8.44
CA LEU A 79 -4.73 -8.59 8.32
C LEU A 79 -4.52 -8.09 6.89
N PRO A 80 -5.55 -7.58 6.20
CA PRO A 80 -5.40 -6.93 4.90
C PRO A 80 -4.51 -5.70 5.00
N ILE A 81 -3.55 -5.54 4.08
CA ILE A 81 -2.65 -4.39 4.05
C ILE A 81 -2.56 -3.83 2.63
N LEU A 82 -2.72 -2.50 2.51
CA LEU A 82 -2.44 -1.74 1.29
C LEU A 82 -1.15 -0.96 1.48
N GLY A 83 -0.17 -1.15 0.59
CA GLY A 83 1.04 -0.32 0.51
C GLY A 83 1.08 0.52 -0.76
N THR A 84 1.29 1.83 -0.65
CA THR A 84 1.38 2.75 -1.80
C THR A 84 2.78 3.35 -1.90
N CYS A 85 3.37 3.37 -3.08
CA CYS A 85 4.71 3.90 -3.36
C CYS A 85 5.77 3.39 -2.36
N ALA A 86 6.21 4.20 -1.41
CA ALA A 86 7.12 3.77 -0.34
C ALA A 86 6.55 2.60 0.48
N GLY A 87 5.24 2.55 0.69
CA GLY A 87 4.56 1.43 1.35
C GLY A 87 4.76 0.11 0.60
N MET A 88 4.70 0.10 -0.74
CA MET A 88 5.04 -1.09 -1.54
C MET A 88 6.49 -1.52 -1.33
N ILE A 89 7.44 -0.56 -1.32
CA ILE A 89 8.86 -0.85 -1.06
C ILE A 89 9.03 -1.53 0.31
N LEU A 90 8.35 -1.01 1.33
CA LEU A 90 8.45 -1.55 2.70
C LEU A 90 7.78 -2.92 2.85
N MET A 91 6.79 -3.25 2.03
CA MET A 91 6.15 -4.57 2.01
C MET A 91 6.95 -5.63 1.25
N ALA A 92 7.89 -5.23 0.39
CA ALA A 92 8.66 -6.13 -0.45
C ALA A 92 9.57 -7.07 0.35
N LYS A 93 9.75 -8.28 -0.17
CA LYS A 93 10.72 -9.25 0.35
C LYS A 93 12.16 -8.85 0.06
N SER A 94 12.39 -8.15 -1.06
CA SER A 94 13.73 -7.76 -1.50
C SER A 94 13.74 -6.39 -2.19
N VAL A 95 14.78 -5.61 -1.90
CA VAL A 95 15.12 -4.33 -2.54
C VAL A 95 16.61 -4.36 -2.86
N PRO A 96 17.04 -5.00 -3.97
CA PRO A 96 18.42 -5.43 -4.18
C PRO A 96 19.45 -4.29 -4.29
N ASP A 97 19.04 -3.14 -4.81
CA ASP A 97 19.94 -2.02 -5.08
C ASP A 97 20.12 -1.07 -3.89
N PHE A 98 19.56 -1.43 -2.74
CA PHE A 98 19.56 -0.55 -1.58
C PHE A 98 19.41 -1.33 -0.26
N GLU A 99 20.31 -1.08 0.70
CA GLU A 99 20.21 -1.67 2.03
C GLU A 99 19.07 -1.00 2.80
N LEU A 100 17.94 -1.67 2.85
CA LEU A 100 16.71 -1.21 3.50
C LEU A 100 16.09 -2.35 4.29
N GLN A 101 15.80 -2.12 5.55
CA GLN A 101 15.00 -3.06 6.33
C GLN A 101 13.54 -2.95 5.92
N THR A 102 13.02 -4.02 5.32
CA THR A 102 11.61 -4.13 4.91
C THR A 102 10.81 -4.98 5.88
N LEU A 103 9.51 -5.04 5.66
CA LEU A 103 8.59 -5.91 6.42
C LEU A 103 8.55 -7.34 5.87
N GLU A 104 9.06 -7.58 4.66
CA GLU A 104 9.09 -8.88 3.98
C GLU A 104 7.71 -9.57 3.90
N LEU A 105 6.66 -8.80 3.61
CA LEU A 105 5.29 -9.31 3.61
C LEU A 105 4.87 -9.94 2.28
N MET A 106 5.34 -9.40 1.16
CA MET A 106 4.99 -9.85 -0.18
C MET A 106 6.21 -10.44 -0.90
N ASP A 107 5.99 -11.53 -1.62
CA ASP A 107 7.03 -12.21 -2.43
C ASP A 107 7.33 -11.45 -3.72
N ILE A 108 7.63 -10.17 -3.60
CA ILE A 108 8.05 -9.26 -4.67
C ILE A 108 9.46 -8.73 -4.44
N THR A 109 10.18 -8.52 -5.54
CA THR A 109 11.42 -7.74 -5.58
C THR A 109 11.10 -6.38 -6.17
N VAL A 110 11.44 -5.33 -5.44
CA VAL A 110 11.10 -3.95 -5.83
C VAL A 110 12.37 -3.16 -6.10
N ARG A 111 12.44 -2.52 -7.27
CA ARG A 111 13.49 -1.55 -7.61
C ARG A 111 12.98 -0.14 -7.36
N ARG A 112 13.75 0.64 -6.58
CA ARG A 112 13.44 2.04 -6.26
C ARG A 112 13.81 2.96 -7.42
N ASN A 113 13.15 4.13 -7.52
CA ASN A 113 13.47 5.19 -8.49
C ASN A 113 13.68 4.62 -9.90
N ALA A 114 12.79 3.75 -10.36
CA ALA A 114 12.98 2.94 -11.55
C ALA A 114 13.01 3.73 -12.86
N PHE A 115 12.52 4.97 -12.85
CA PHE A 115 12.40 5.83 -14.04
C PHE A 115 13.55 6.84 -14.20
N GLY A 116 14.60 6.68 -13.37
CA GLY A 116 15.82 7.51 -13.42
C GLY A 116 15.66 8.87 -12.73
N SER A 117 16.79 9.56 -12.54
CA SER A 117 16.86 10.83 -11.81
C SER A 117 16.27 12.03 -12.57
N GLN A 118 15.93 11.87 -13.85
CA GLN A 118 15.36 12.96 -14.69
C GLN A 118 13.84 12.98 -14.72
N VAL A 119 13.17 11.88 -14.25
CA VAL A 119 11.71 11.79 -14.22
C VAL A 119 11.26 11.71 -12.76
N ASP A 120 11.00 12.88 -12.17
CA ASP A 120 10.53 12.93 -10.77
C ASP A 120 9.06 12.53 -10.63
N SER A 121 8.23 12.85 -11.63
CA SER A 121 6.81 12.49 -11.63
C SER A 121 6.26 12.37 -13.06
N PHE A 122 5.26 11.50 -13.22
CA PHE A 122 4.47 11.35 -14.44
C PHE A 122 3.10 10.77 -14.09
N GLU A 123 2.18 10.84 -15.06
CA GLU A 123 0.85 10.27 -14.96
C GLU A 123 0.65 9.24 -16.07
N ALA A 124 -0.12 8.20 -15.81
CA ALA A 124 -0.45 7.17 -16.79
C ALA A 124 -1.83 6.57 -16.52
N ASP A 125 -2.53 6.25 -17.59
CA ASP A 125 -3.77 5.48 -17.50
C ASP A 125 -3.44 3.98 -17.51
N LEU A 126 -3.92 3.27 -16.50
CA LEU A 126 -3.65 1.86 -16.27
C LEU A 126 -4.91 1.02 -16.49
N ASP A 127 -4.78 -0.02 -17.30
CA ASP A 127 -5.79 -1.07 -17.38
C ASP A 127 -5.66 -1.97 -16.13
N VAL A 128 -6.70 -1.98 -15.32
CA VAL A 128 -6.79 -2.78 -14.08
C VAL A 128 -8.10 -3.54 -14.10
N PRO A 129 -8.13 -4.80 -14.53
CA PRO A 129 -9.37 -5.59 -14.68
C PRO A 129 -10.23 -5.62 -13.41
N ASP A 130 -9.62 -5.71 -12.25
CA ASP A 130 -10.30 -5.70 -10.94
C ASP A 130 -11.06 -4.40 -10.65
N LEU A 131 -10.74 -3.31 -11.35
CA LEU A 131 -11.41 -2.01 -11.22
C LEU A 131 -12.46 -1.75 -12.31
N GLY A 132 -12.66 -2.71 -13.24
CA GLY A 132 -13.58 -2.60 -14.37
C GLY A 132 -12.91 -2.12 -15.66
N GLN A 133 -13.73 -1.72 -16.65
CA GLN A 133 -13.26 -1.43 -18.00
C GLN A 133 -12.67 -0.02 -18.19
N THR A 134 -12.94 0.89 -17.28
CA THR A 134 -12.40 2.27 -17.35
C THR A 134 -11.00 2.29 -16.80
N PRO A 135 -9.99 2.75 -17.56
CA PRO A 135 -8.63 2.87 -17.05
C PRO A 135 -8.56 3.68 -15.75
N PHE A 136 -7.62 3.33 -14.90
CA PHE A 136 -7.32 4.07 -13.67
C PHE A 136 -6.22 5.10 -13.96
N HIS A 137 -6.52 6.38 -13.72
CA HIS A 137 -5.52 7.44 -13.85
C HIS A 137 -4.59 7.44 -12.64
N ALA A 138 -3.32 7.06 -12.86
CA ALA A 138 -2.33 6.87 -11.81
C ALA A 138 -1.28 7.97 -11.80
N VAL A 139 -0.96 8.49 -10.62
CA VAL A 139 0.09 9.50 -10.38
C VAL A 139 1.31 8.82 -9.79
N PHE A 140 2.43 8.94 -10.49
CA PHE A 140 3.73 8.37 -10.11
C PHE A 140 4.68 9.49 -9.67
N ILE A 141 5.29 9.36 -8.50
CA ILE A 141 6.28 10.31 -7.96
C ILE A 141 7.49 9.50 -7.49
N ARG A 142 8.64 9.65 -8.17
CA ARG A 142 9.86 8.88 -7.91
C ARG A 142 9.58 7.39 -7.70
N ALA A 143 8.71 6.86 -8.55
CA ALA A 143 8.04 5.61 -8.33
C ALA A 143 8.98 4.40 -8.39
N PRO A 144 8.73 3.38 -7.55
CA PRO A 144 9.31 2.06 -7.70
C PRO A 144 8.61 1.26 -8.81
N ILE A 145 9.21 0.11 -9.17
CA ILE A 145 8.54 -0.94 -9.95
C ILE A 145 8.72 -2.30 -9.26
N ILE A 146 7.84 -3.23 -9.57
CA ILE A 146 8.00 -4.63 -9.23
C ILE A 146 8.86 -5.27 -10.32
N GLU A 147 10.11 -5.59 -10.00
CA GLU A 147 11.09 -6.17 -10.91
C GLU A 147 10.90 -7.68 -11.07
N ALA A 148 10.53 -8.36 -9.97
CA ALA A 148 10.23 -9.78 -9.95
C ALA A 148 9.15 -10.12 -8.91
N SER A 149 8.42 -11.19 -9.18
CA SER A 149 7.42 -11.75 -8.27
C SER A 149 7.37 -13.27 -8.41
N ASN A 150 6.94 -13.98 -7.37
CA ASN A 150 6.72 -15.41 -7.46
C ASN A 150 5.29 -15.72 -7.98
N SER A 151 4.99 -17.01 -8.16
CA SER A 151 3.72 -17.48 -8.72
C SER A 151 2.49 -17.26 -7.83
N THR A 152 2.67 -16.89 -6.57
CA THR A 152 1.57 -16.58 -5.64
C THR A 152 1.14 -15.12 -5.69
N VAL A 153 1.88 -14.28 -6.43
CA VAL A 153 1.62 -12.86 -6.60
C VAL A 153 0.90 -12.63 -7.92
N GLU A 154 -0.26 -12.01 -7.87
CA GLU A 154 -1.04 -11.56 -9.01
C GLU A 154 -0.65 -10.14 -9.37
N VAL A 155 -0.15 -9.91 -10.59
CA VAL A 155 0.13 -8.57 -11.11
C VAL A 155 -1.17 -7.97 -11.64
N LEU A 156 -1.63 -6.87 -11.04
CA LEU A 156 -2.90 -6.22 -11.36
C LEU A 156 -2.78 -5.16 -12.47
N ALA A 157 -1.63 -4.51 -12.57
CA ALA A 157 -1.39 -3.46 -13.58
C ALA A 157 0.06 -3.40 -14.03
N ARG A 158 0.23 -3.05 -15.31
CA ARG A 158 1.53 -2.79 -15.94
C ARG A 158 1.48 -1.48 -16.70
N LEU A 159 2.62 -0.81 -16.77
CA LEU A 159 2.85 0.30 -17.70
C LEU A 159 2.98 -0.21 -19.15
N PRO A 160 2.88 0.67 -20.17
CA PRO A 160 3.02 0.28 -21.57
C PRO A 160 4.36 -0.40 -21.93
N ASP A 161 5.42 -0.11 -21.18
CA ASP A 161 6.74 -0.73 -21.31
C ASP A 161 6.83 -2.13 -20.65
N GLY A 162 5.75 -2.58 -20.03
CA GLY A 162 5.63 -3.87 -19.35
C GLY A 162 6.00 -3.86 -17.86
N ALA A 163 6.47 -2.74 -17.32
CA ALA A 163 6.83 -2.63 -15.90
C ALA A 163 5.61 -2.87 -15.00
N ALA A 164 5.70 -3.82 -14.06
CA ALA A 164 4.63 -4.11 -13.13
C ALA A 164 4.57 -3.04 -12.03
N VAL A 165 3.39 -2.46 -11.83
CA VAL A 165 3.17 -1.31 -10.94
C VAL A 165 2.05 -1.49 -9.92
N ALA A 166 1.32 -2.59 -9.99
CA ALA A 166 0.36 -3.00 -8.97
C ALA A 166 0.31 -4.52 -8.86
N ALA A 167 0.23 -5.03 -7.65
CA ALA A 167 0.15 -6.46 -7.37
C ALA A 167 -0.66 -6.78 -6.12
N LYS A 168 -1.19 -8.00 -6.08
CA LYS A 168 -1.92 -8.56 -4.95
C LYS A 168 -1.34 -9.93 -4.59
N GLN A 169 -1.24 -10.22 -3.31
CA GLN A 169 -0.89 -11.54 -2.78
C GLN A 169 -1.79 -11.85 -1.59
N GLY A 170 -2.78 -12.70 -1.78
CA GLY A 170 -3.80 -12.96 -0.76
C GLY A 170 -4.55 -11.67 -0.39
N LYS A 171 -4.42 -11.22 0.85
CA LYS A 171 -5.03 -9.97 1.35
C LYS A 171 -4.09 -8.76 1.32
N LEU A 172 -2.92 -8.91 0.72
CA LEU A 172 -1.94 -7.84 0.59
C LEU A 172 -2.07 -7.19 -0.80
N LEU A 173 -2.19 -5.87 -0.84
CA LEU A 173 -2.29 -5.06 -2.05
C LEU A 173 -1.15 -4.03 -2.06
N ALA A 174 -0.40 -3.96 -3.14
CA ALA A 174 0.73 -3.04 -3.29
C ALA A 174 0.67 -2.32 -4.63
N VAL A 175 0.84 -1.00 -4.61
CA VAL A 175 0.85 -0.15 -5.81
C VAL A 175 2.04 0.80 -5.80
N ALA A 176 2.65 1.03 -6.98
CA ALA A 176 3.82 1.88 -7.15
C ALA A 176 3.49 3.38 -7.16
N PHE A 177 2.24 3.72 -7.37
CA PHE A 177 1.71 5.08 -7.56
C PHE A 177 0.96 5.56 -6.31
N HIS A 178 0.44 6.78 -6.41
CA HIS A 178 -0.27 7.49 -5.35
C HIS A 178 -1.78 7.58 -5.67
N PRO A 179 -2.59 6.55 -5.33
CA PRO A 179 -4.04 6.59 -5.56
C PRO A 179 -4.74 7.67 -4.71
N GLU A 180 -4.11 8.14 -3.66
CA GLU A 180 -4.60 9.20 -2.78
C GLU A 180 -4.50 10.60 -3.39
N LEU A 181 -3.78 10.78 -4.51
CA LEU A 181 -3.63 12.06 -5.19
C LEU A 181 -4.61 12.25 -6.36
N THR A 182 -5.53 11.32 -6.56
CA THR A 182 -6.56 11.41 -7.60
C THR A 182 -7.96 11.39 -6.96
N PRO A 183 -8.99 11.92 -7.64
CA PRO A 183 -10.37 11.79 -7.18
C PRO A 183 -10.93 10.37 -7.33
N ASP A 184 -10.21 9.46 -8.01
CA ASP A 184 -10.63 8.09 -8.25
C ASP A 184 -10.32 7.19 -7.05
N VAL A 185 -11.33 6.86 -6.29
CA VAL A 185 -11.21 6.07 -5.06
C VAL A 185 -11.27 4.56 -5.27
N ARG A 186 -11.23 4.06 -6.52
CA ARG A 186 -11.43 2.63 -6.82
C ARG A 186 -10.39 1.72 -6.17
N PHE A 187 -9.12 2.11 -6.06
CA PHE A 187 -8.12 1.31 -5.33
C PHE A 187 -8.38 1.24 -3.83
N HIS A 188 -8.87 2.32 -3.23
CA HIS A 188 -9.27 2.30 -1.81
C HIS A 188 -10.52 1.44 -1.60
N ARG A 189 -11.49 1.45 -2.55
CA ARG A 189 -12.65 0.56 -2.50
C ARG A 189 -12.23 -0.90 -2.65
N LEU A 190 -11.37 -1.23 -3.62
CA LEU A 190 -10.81 -2.57 -3.78
C LEU A 190 -10.15 -3.06 -2.48
N PHE A 191 -9.39 -2.20 -1.81
CA PHE A 191 -8.82 -2.53 -0.51
C PHE A 191 -9.90 -2.79 0.54
N LEU A 192 -10.93 -1.93 0.65
CA LEU A 192 -12.03 -2.14 1.60
C LEU A 192 -12.84 -3.40 1.28
N ASP A 193 -12.98 -3.77 0.00
CA ASP A 193 -13.62 -5.03 -0.40
C ASP A 193 -12.80 -6.24 0.05
N ILE A 194 -11.46 -6.17 -0.05
CA ILE A 194 -10.56 -7.20 0.50
C ILE A 194 -10.72 -7.30 2.03
N VAL A 195 -10.83 -6.17 2.74
CA VAL A 195 -11.09 -6.12 4.18
C VAL A 195 -12.42 -6.77 4.54
N GLY A 196 -13.46 -6.53 3.75
CA GLY A 196 -14.81 -7.07 3.96
C GLY A 196 -14.97 -8.55 3.58
N SER A 197 -14.06 -9.08 2.74
CA SER A 197 -14.08 -10.50 2.35
C SER A 197 -13.52 -11.36 3.49
N ARG A 198 -14.43 -11.93 4.28
CA ARG A 198 -14.12 -12.90 5.37
C ARG A 198 -14.09 -14.32 4.87
#